data_6a61127fc57d217568d0442bad9b3e36
#
_entry.id   6a61127fc57d217568d0442bad9b3e36
#
_cell.length_a   1.000
_cell.length_b   1.000
_cell.length_c   1.000
_cell.angle_alpha   90.00
_cell.angle_beta   90.00
_cell.angle_gamma   90.00
#
_symmetry.space_group_name_H-M   'P 1'
#
loop_
_entity.id
_entity.type
_entity.pdbx_description
1 polymer ?
#
loop_
_entity_poly.entity_id
_entity_poly.type
_entity_poly.pdbx_seq_one_letter_code
_entity_poly.pdbx_strand_id
1 'polypeptide(L)'
;MKRLVCFMVAAAMLLSLAACAPTTQPNDPANTNAGNTNDPAQPGDTTVTPADGEVSGDYLVWNIGVESKSFDPQINTSSAGGNIIFNIYDGLVRDTVDGIEMATAESYEVSANAEGVENTVYTFKLRKDAKWSDGQSVTAKDFEYAWKRACSPELASTYAFLVNDYIKGAREYFSGTGSRDDVCVKALDDYTLQVELIQPTAYFLNLVSFFTYMPCREDVASTGEGWDKDPAKCISNGPFYLAEYKIGSHVLLKKNENYWNKDNVKLAGVKGLFITDATTSLQGYEAGEIQITGMLPGEEIPRLLAEDPNFTSEPSLGLVYIAYNMDANLVNDINVRKALSLAIDRKLICDQVLRNGAVPAAALVAPGFKLSTGESMRAMDEYGNVMTEYEINPNGAEVEKAREYLAAAGYPNGEGFPELDLLYYEKGSNSQIAEALQQMWKENLGINVKLKVEEFATYANTINSGNFTITIYDWGADYNDPMSMLSLFSATGMNDSRWRYKEYAGVPDDTTLNPENKPYDDAIIMASKTMGTERDGYLKEAEDVLMNNMVICPLYYTISTQVVDHSRVSGPGRTPIGMWDFRNFTMIGK
;
A
#
# COMPACT_ATOMS: atom_id res chain seq x y z
N MET A 1 24.13 0.41 36.61
CA MET A 1 22.91 0.90 37.24
C MET A 1 21.91 1.47 36.21
N LYS A 2 21.77 0.84 35.03
CA LYS A 2 20.78 1.21 33.97
C LYS A 2 19.89 0.05 33.51
N ARG A 3 19.88 -1.07 34.26
CA ARG A 3 19.04 -2.26 33.96
C ARG A 3 17.89 -2.50 34.95
N LEU A 4 17.56 -1.53 35.83
CA LEU A 4 16.55 -1.72 36.88
C LEU A 4 15.28 -0.85 36.67
N VAL A 5 15.20 -0.04 35.63
CA VAL A 5 14.05 0.86 35.40
C VAL A 5 13.02 0.28 34.39
N CYS A 6 13.41 -0.66 33.54
CA CYS A 6 12.46 -1.28 32.58
C CYS A 6 11.53 -2.35 33.16
N PHE A 7 11.79 -2.85 34.38
CA PHE A 7 10.94 -3.91 35.00
C PHE A 7 9.80 -3.39 35.87
N MET A 8 9.70 -2.09 36.13
CA MET A 8 8.63 -1.52 37.00
C MET A 8 7.43 -0.95 36.21
N VAL A 9 7.49 -0.81 34.90
CA VAL A 9 6.34 -0.37 34.10
C VAL A 9 5.46 -1.54 33.61
N ALA A 10 6.02 -2.75 33.52
CA ALA A 10 5.27 -3.95 33.14
C ALA A 10 4.44 -4.57 34.28
N ALA A 11 4.70 -4.22 35.54
CA ALA A 11 3.99 -4.75 36.71
C ALA A 11 2.75 -3.96 37.15
N ALA A 12 2.51 -2.77 36.58
CA ALA A 12 1.37 -1.91 36.91
C ALA A 12 0.13 -2.12 36.04
N MET A 13 0.21 -2.91 34.97
CA MET A 13 -0.94 -3.22 34.09
C MET A 13 -1.61 -4.57 34.32
N LEU A 14 -1.20 -5.34 35.32
CA LEU A 14 -1.76 -6.67 35.64
C LEU A 14 -2.65 -6.71 36.89
N LEU A 15 -3.08 -5.58 37.43
CA LEU A 15 -3.87 -5.53 38.68
C LEU A 15 -5.22 -4.81 38.59
N SER A 16 -5.82 -4.70 37.40
CA SER A 16 -7.16 -4.08 37.22
C SER A 16 -8.24 -4.98 36.58
N LEU A 17 -8.08 -6.32 36.65
CA LEU A 17 -9.07 -7.27 36.13
C LEU A 17 -9.50 -8.30 37.19
N ALA A 18 -9.96 -7.82 38.36
CA ALA A 18 -10.65 -8.67 39.32
C ALA A 18 -11.65 -7.85 40.12
N ALA A 19 -12.87 -7.65 39.58
CA ALA A 19 -14.11 -7.46 40.37
C ALA A 19 -15.30 -7.24 39.43
N CYS A 20 -16.03 -8.30 39.11
CA CYS A 20 -17.50 -8.34 38.97
C CYS A 20 -17.94 -9.75 38.61
N ALA A 21 -18.24 -10.54 39.62
CA ALA A 21 -19.05 -11.75 39.51
C ALA A 21 -20.47 -11.44 39.99
N PRO A 22 -21.52 -12.07 39.41
CA PRO A 22 -22.91 -11.72 39.66
C PRO A 22 -23.47 -12.43 40.90
N THR A 23 -24.24 -11.69 41.69
CA THR A 23 -25.08 -12.23 42.76
C THR A 23 -26.47 -12.54 42.24
N THR A 24 -26.95 -13.70 42.62
CA THR A 24 -28.25 -14.29 42.32
C THR A 24 -29.34 -13.94 43.35
N GLN A 25 -30.56 -13.66 42.85
CA GLN A 25 -31.91 -14.04 43.34
C GLN A 25 -32.58 -13.23 44.49
N PRO A 26 -33.94 -13.34 44.74
CA PRO A 26 -34.99 -14.16 44.09
C PRO A 26 -36.35 -13.50 43.80
N ASN A 27 -37.16 -14.17 42.92
CA ASN A 27 -38.61 -14.47 42.87
C ASN A 27 -39.67 -13.46 43.37
N ASP A 28 -40.80 -13.24 42.77
CA ASP A 28 -41.86 -13.79 41.89
C ASP A 28 -43.16 -12.95 42.11
N PRO A 29 -44.38 -13.14 41.58
CA PRO A 29 -44.82 -13.80 40.36
C PRO A 29 -45.93 -13.06 39.52
N ALA A 30 -46.17 -13.64 38.35
CA ALA A 30 -47.46 -13.73 37.65
C ALA A 30 -48.04 -12.56 36.83
N ASN A 31 -48.16 -12.73 35.51
CA ASN A 31 -49.43 -13.06 34.89
C ASN A 31 -49.31 -13.52 33.43
N THR A 32 -50.12 -14.50 33.13
CA THR A 32 -50.38 -15.26 31.92
C THR A 32 -50.88 -14.41 30.73
N ASN A 33 -50.40 -14.70 29.46
CA ASN A 33 -51.28 -15.39 28.48
C ASN A 33 -50.51 -15.77 27.18
N ALA A 34 -50.95 -16.88 26.64
CA ALA A 34 -50.39 -17.66 25.56
C ALA A 34 -50.61 -17.06 24.17
N GLY A 35 -49.71 -17.42 23.25
CA GLY A 35 -49.88 -17.22 21.82
C GLY A 35 -48.67 -17.77 21.06
N ASN A 36 -48.75 -19.07 20.79
CA ASN A 36 -47.77 -19.83 20.02
C ASN A 36 -48.00 -19.61 18.53
N THR A 37 -47.03 -19.11 17.76
CA THR A 37 -46.88 -19.45 16.34
C THR A 37 -45.38 -19.35 15.97
N ASN A 38 -44.78 -20.51 15.68
CA ASN A 38 -43.51 -20.64 14.96
C ASN A 38 -43.77 -20.29 13.50
N ASP A 39 -43.07 -19.28 12.98
CA ASP A 39 -42.75 -19.15 11.57
C ASP A 39 -41.32 -18.63 11.42
N PRO A 40 -40.53 -19.20 10.49
CA PRO A 40 -39.12 -18.79 10.29
C PRO A 40 -39.13 -17.43 9.60
N ALA A 41 -38.30 -16.51 10.13
CA ALA A 41 -38.07 -15.19 9.57
C ALA A 41 -37.52 -15.32 8.11
N GLN A 42 -38.29 -14.77 7.18
CA GLN A 42 -37.81 -14.46 5.82
C GLN A 42 -36.68 -13.42 5.88
N PRO A 43 -35.69 -13.48 4.97
CA PRO A 43 -34.71 -12.41 4.80
C PRO A 43 -35.47 -11.12 4.43
N GLY A 44 -35.30 -10.10 5.24
CA GLY A 44 -35.85 -8.78 4.97
C GLY A 44 -35.27 -8.25 3.66
N ASP A 45 -36.20 -7.91 2.77
CA ASP A 45 -35.99 -7.14 1.56
C ASP A 45 -35.41 -5.77 1.95
N THR A 46 -34.08 -5.61 1.92
CA THR A 46 -33.41 -4.31 2.01
C THR A 46 -33.34 -3.70 0.62
N THR A 47 -34.49 -3.30 0.09
CA THR A 47 -34.51 -2.26 -0.94
C THR A 47 -33.89 -1.02 -0.31
N VAL A 48 -32.65 -0.72 -0.68
CA VAL A 48 -31.99 0.55 -0.37
C VAL A 48 -32.75 1.63 -1.15
N THR A 49 -33.75 2.24 -0.53
CA THR A 49 -34.39 3.44 -1.07
C THR A 49 -33.33 4.54 -1.04
N PRO A 50 -33.04 5.23 -2.15
CA PRO A 50 -32.18 6.42 -2.14
C PRO A 50 -32.82 7.46 -1.21
N ALA A 51 -32.12 7.84 -0.15
CA ALA A 51 -32.57 8.90 0.74
C ALA A 51 -32.56 10.23 -0.03
N ASP A 52 -33.69 10.93 0.06
CA ASP A 52 -34.02 12.19 -0.56
C ASP A 52 -32.90 13.23 -0.55
N GLY A 53 -32.45 13.58 -1.71
CA GLY A 53 -31.64 14.69 -2.09
C GLY A 53 -31.31 14.46 -3.56
N GLU A 54 -32.05 15.12 -4.48
CA GLU A 54 -31.77 15.07 -5.92
C GLU A 54 -30.29 15.38 -6.15
N VAL A 55 -29.49 14.32 -6.35
CA VAL A 55 -28.16 14.45 -6.96
C VAL A 55 -28.45 14.74 -8.43
N SER A 56 -28.56 16.02 -8.79
CA SER A 56 -28.68 16.42 -10.19
C SER A 56 -27.48 15.86 -10.93
N GLY A 57 -27.72 15.30 -12.08
CA GLY A 57 -26.89 14.43 -12.89
C GLY A 57 -25.49 14.84 -13.31
N ASP A 58 -24.74 15.64 -12.55
CA ASP A 58 -23.39 16.11 -12.85
C ASP A 58 -22.33 15.56 -11.87
N TYR A 59 -22.71 14.63 -10.99
CA TYR A 59 -21.80 13.96 -10.08
C TYR A 59 -21.43 12.58 -10.61
N LEU A 60 -20.13 12.29 -10.58
CA LEU A 60 -19.62 10.94 -10.77
C LEU A 60 -19.91 10.12 -9.51
N VAL A 61 -20.51 8.94 -9.65
CA VAL A 61 -20.71 8.00 -8.54
C VAL A 61 -19.67 6.89 -8.61
N TRP A 62 -18.88 6.79 -7.57
CA TRP A 62 -17.78 5.84 -7.44
C TRP A 62 -17.97 5.01 -6.17
N ASN A 63 -17.80 3.68 -6.26
CA ASN A 63 -17.75 2.85 -5.05
C ASN A 63 -16.34 2.76 -4.52
N ILE A 64 -16.08 3.35 -3.35
CA ILE A 64 -14.81 3.26 -2.62
C ILE A 64 -14.62 1.87 -2.00
N GLY A 65 -15.73 1.21 -1.62
CA GLY A 65 -15.75 -0.05 -0.88
C GLY A 65 -15.72 0.17 0.62
N VAL A 66 -14.54 0.19 1.21
CA VAL A 66 -14.37 0.29 2.67
C VAL A 66 -14.30 1.75 3.11
N GLU A 67 -15.02 2.07 4.18
CA GLU A 67 -14.91 3.38 4.83
C GLU A 67 -13.56 3.56 5.53
N SER A 68 -12.87 4.65 5.25
CA SER A 68 -11.61 4.97 5.92
C SER A 68 -11.80 5.46 7.35
N LYS A 69 -10.87 5.14 8.23
CA LYS A 69 -10.84 5.65 9.60
C LYS A 69 -10.55 7.16 9.66
N SER A 70 -9.78 7.70 8.72
CA SER A 70 -9.39 9.11 8.70
C SER A 70 -9.17 9.63 7.28
N PHE A 71 -9.45 10.93 7.07
CA PHE A 71 -9.08 11.72 5.90
C PHE A 71 -7.98 12.74 6.24
N ASP A 72 -7.39 12.64 7.43
CA ASP A 72 -6.21 13.42 7.82
C ASP A 72 -4.97 12.86 7.09
N PRO A 73 -4.29 13.66 6.25
CA PRO A 73 -3.16 13.17 5.46
C PRO A 73 -2.03 12.55 6.29
N GLN A 74 -1.78 13.07 7.50
CA GLN A 74 -0.65 12.63 8.32
C GLN A 74 -0.93 11.38 9.15
N ILE A 75 -2.19 10.93 9.28
CA ILE A 75 -2.54 9.72 10.06
C ILE A 75 -3.28 8.65 9.25
N ASN A 76 -3.71 8.95 8.02
CA ASN A 76 -4.35 7.95 7.17
C ASN A 76 -3.40 6.79 6.86
N THR A 77 -3.94 5.57 6.91
CA THR A 77 -3.20 4.32 6.61
C THR A 77 -3.90 3.44 5.58
N SER A 78 -4.95 3.95 4.94
CA SER A 78 -5.76 3.16 4.01
C SER A 78 -5.78 3.76 2.60
N SER A 79 -5.81 2.89 1.58
CA SER A 79 -6.00 3.31 0.19
C SER A 79 -7.33 4.04 -0.03
N ALA A 80 -8.39 3.63 0.69
CA ALA A 80 -9.71 4.28 0.64
C ALA A 80 -9.64 5.75 1.09
N GLY A 81 -8.97 6.01 2.23
CA GLY A 81 -8.72 7.37 2.72
C GLY A 81 -7.76 8.13 1.82
N GLY A 82 -6.68 7.47 1.35
CA GLY A 82 -5.72 8.05 0.42
C GLY A 82 -6.37 8.57 -0.86
N ASN A 83 -7.31 7.83 -1.44
CA ASN A 83 -8.07 8.25 -2.61
C ASN A 83 -8.94 9.48 -2.36
N ILE A 84 -9.55 9.60 -1.17
CA ILE A 84 -10.31 10.81 -0.80
C ILE A 84 -9.35 11.99 -0.62
N ILE A 85 -8.28 11.80 0.16
CA ILE A 85 -7.25 12.81 0.42
C ILE A 85 -6.66 13.34 -0.90
N PHE A 86 -6.32 12.44 -1.82
CA PHE A 86 -5.75 12.79 -3.12
C PHE A 86 -6.67 13.70 -3.97
N ASN A 87 -7.97 13.66 -3.75
CA ASN A 87 -8.94 14.50 -4.46
C ASN A 87 -9.34 15.78 -3.70
N ILE A 88 -9.13 15.84 -2.38
CA ILE A 88 -9.43 17.05 -1.61
C ILE A 88 -8.18 17.86 -1.26
N TYR A 89 -6.98 17.29 -1.37
CA TYR A 89 -5.71 18.00 -1.16
C TYR A 89 -4.86 18.01 -2.43
N ASP A 90 -3.93 18.97 -2.47
CA ASP A 90 -2.91 19.10 -3.50
C ASP A 90 -1.55 19.32 -2.84
N GLY A 91 -0.58 18.45 -3.14
CA GLY A 91 0.77 18.50 -2.59
C GLY A 91 1.67 19.52 -3.27
N LEU A 92 2.97 19.48 -3.01
CA LEU A 92 3.97 20.23 -3.78
C LEU A 92 3.97 19.76 -5.24
N VAL A 93 3.92 18.46 -5.41
CA VAL A 93 3.81 17.75 -6.68
C VAL A 93 2.67 16.75 -6.61
N ARG A 94 2.28 16.20 -7.74
CA ARG A 94 1.19 15.24 -7.85
C ARG A 94 1.61 14.06 -8.74
N ASP A 95 1.32 12.84 -8.29
CA ASP A 95 1.44 11.65 -9.12
C ASP A 95 0.28 11.60 -10.12
N THR A 96 0.58 11.34 -11.39
CA THR A 96 -0.40 11.21 -12.46
C THR A 96 -0.11 9.96 -13.29
N VAL A 97 -1.00 9.61 -14.21
CA VAL A 97 -0.76 8.49 -15.14
C VAL A 97 0.49 8.66 -16.00
N ASP A 98 0.92 9.92 -16.21
CA ASP A 98 2.09 10.26 -17.02
C ASP A 98 3.36 10.45 -16.17
N GLY A 99 3.25 10.38 -14.85
CA GLY A 99 4.34 10.59 -13.88
C GLY A 99 4.10 11.80 -12.97
N ILE A 100 5.18 12.29 -12.36
CA ILE A 100 5.12 13.42 -11.42
C ILE A 100 4.98 14.75 -12.15
N GLU A 101 3.99 15.54 -11.75
CA GLU A 101 3.82 16.93 -12.21
C GLU A 101 3.88 17.94 -11.05
N MET A 102 4.21 19.19 -11.35
CA MET A 102 4.12 20.28 -10.38
C MET A 102 2.67 20.59 -10.04
N ALA A 103 2.38 20.77 -8.74
CA ALA A 103 1.04 21.05 -8.24
C ALA A 103 1.01 22.38 -7.49
N THR A 104 1.01 22.40 -6.16
CA THR A 104 1.11 23.64 -5.39
C THR A 104 2.49 24.32 -5.55
N ALA A 105 3.54 23.56 -5.86
CA ALA A 105 4.81 24.14 -6.30
C ALA A 105 4.79 24.44 -7.80
N GLU A 106 5.37 25.58 -8.22
CA GLU A 106 5.60 25.93 -9.63
C GLU A 106 6.94 25.40 -10.14
N SER A 107 7.93 25.33 -9.25
CA SER A 107 9.29 24.86 -9.55
C SER A 107 10.02 24.45 -8.28
N TYR A 108 11.14 23.77 -8.47
CA TYR A 108 12.09 23.49 -7.40
C TYR A 108 13.52 23.61 -7.91
N GLU A 109 14.45 23.83 -6.98
CA GLU A 109 15.87 23.80 -7.19
C GLU A 109 16.50 22.79 -6.23
N VAL A 110 17.55 22.12 -6.67
CA VAL A 110 18.30 21.16 -5.83
C VAL A 110 19.74 21.66 -5.72
N SER A 111 20.28 21.64 -4.51
CA SER A 111 21.63 22.10 -4.22
C SER A 111 22.32 21.22 -3.18
N ALA A 112 23.60 21.49 -2.95
CA ALA A 112 24.36 20.89 -1.85
C ALA A 112 23.93 21.47 -0.50
N ASN A 113 24.09 20.67 0.56
CA ASN A 113 23.95 21.15 1.94
C ASN A 113 25.22 21.92 2.42
N ALA A 114 25.21 22.34 3.67
CA ALA A 114 26.33 23.08 4.26
C ALA A 114 27.64 22.28 4.36
N GLU A 115 27.53 20.96 4.38
CA GLU A 115 28.65 20.01 4.38
C GLU A 115 29.18 19.72 2.95
N GLY A 116 28.54 20.28 1.90
CA GLY A 116 28.92 20.08 0.52
C GLY A 116 28.40 18.78 -0.10
N VAL A 117 27.41 18.12 0.52
CA VAL A 117 26.77 16.93 -0.04
C VAL A 117 25.74 17.37 -1.08
N GLU A 118 26.01 17.07 -2.34
CA GLU A 118 25.15 17.42 -3.48
C GLU A 118 23.78 16.73 -3.42
N ASN A 119 22.78 17.35 -4.03
CA ASN A 119 21.43 16.80 -4.20
C ASN A 119 20.68 16.50 -2.88
N THR A 120 20.96 17.24 -1.82
CA THR A 120 20.32 17.06 -0.51
C THR A 120 19.42 18.19 -0.10
N VAL A 121 19.51 19.38 -0.70
CA VAL A 121 18.65 20.53 -0.35
C VAL A 121 17.71 20.85 -1.50
N TYR A 122 16.42 20.66 -1.25
CA TYR A 122 15.35 21.03 -2.17
C TYR A 122 14.73 22.35 -1.75
N THR A 123 14.63 23.31 -2.69
CA THR A 123 13.96 24.60 -2.48
C THR A 123 12.80 24.72 -3.44
N PHE A 124 11.58 24.59 -2.93
CA PHE A 124 10.34 24.68 -3.72
C PHE A 124 9.84 26.12 -3.75
N LYS A 125 9.40 26.58 -4.94
CA LYS A 125 8.68 27.82 -5.13
C LYS A 125 7.21 27.53 -5.30
N LEU A 126 6.39 28.02 -4.37
CA LEU A 126 4.96 27.81 -4.37
C LEU A 126 4.26 28.85 -5.23
N ARG A 127 3.16 28.42 -5.87
CA ARG A 127 2.28 29.33 -6.61
C ARG A 127 1.51 30.25 -5.67
N LYS A 128 1.36 31.50 -6.06
CA LYS A 128 0.69 32.52 -5.25
C LYS A 128 -0.84 32.48 -5.36
N ASP A 129 -1.37 31.77 -6.34
CA ASP A 129 -2.80 31.62 -6.61
C ASP A 129 -3.39 30.35 -5.96
N ALA A 130 -2.57 29.50 -5.32
CA ALA A 130 -3.05 28.36 -4.55
C ALA A 130 -3.81 28.85 -3.30
N LYS A 131 -5.03 28.33 -3.14
CA LYS A 131 -5.93 28.67 -2.03
C LYS A 131 -6.52 27.46 -1.39
N TRP A 132 -6.79 27.58 -0.11
CA TRP A 132 -7.66 26.70 0.65
C TRP A 132 -9.13 26.88 0.21
N SER A 133 -9.97 25.89 0.51
CA SER A 133 -11.40 25.89 0.15
C SER A 133 -12.18 27.06 0.78
N ASP A 134 -11.68 27.64 1.86
CA ASP A 134 -12.23 28.84 2.50
C ASP A 134 -11.73 30.17 1.87
N GLY A 135 -10.85 30.09 0.85
CA GLY A 135 -10.30 31.22 0.11
C GLY A 135 -9.01 31.81 0.68
N GLN A 136 -8.51 31.33 1.81
CA GLN A 136 -7.19 31.73 2.33
C GLN A 136 -6.07 31.20 1.43
N SER A 137 -4.91 31.88 1.41
CA SER A 137 -3.76 31.45 0.61
C SER A 137 -3.10 30.21 1.22
N VAL A 138 -2.70 29.27 0.37
CA VAL A 138 -1.80 28.19 0.76
C VAL A 138 -0.39 28.73 0.83
N THR A 139 0.33 28.45 1.91
CA THR A 139 1.67 28.96 2.16
C THR A 139 2.67 27.84 2.46
N ALA A 140 3.96 28.18 2.40
CA ALA A 140 5.04 27.27 2.79
C ALA A 140 4.95 26.85 4.26
N LYS A 141 4.33 27.67 5.12
CA LYS A 141 4.10 27.34 6.54
C LYS A 141 3.15 26.18 6.74
N ASP A 142 2.17 26.01 5.83
CA ASP A 142 1.22 24.91 5.90
C ASP A 142 1.90 23.57 5.61
N PHE A 143 2.88 23.54 4.69
CA PHE A 143 3.73 22.39 4.43
C PHE A 143 4.73 22.14 5.56
N GLU A 144 5.40 23.18 6.06
CA GLU A 144 6.31 23.06 7.21
C GLU A 144 5.58 22.46 8.42
N TYR A 145 4.39 22.99 8.73
CA TYR A 145 3.57 22.47 9.82
C TYR A 145 3.20 21.00 9.61
N ALA A 146 2.66 20.66 8.43
CA ALA A 146 2.19 19.32 8.11
C ALA A 146 3.30 18.27 8.22
N TRP A 147 4.49 18.54 7.68
CA TRP A 147 5.58 17.58 7.66
C TRP A 147 6.21 17.41 9.04
N LYS A 148 6.35 18.50 9.82
CA LYS A 148 6.77 18.42 11.22
C LYS A 148 5.73 17.73 12.10
N ARG A 149 4.44 17.87 11.78
CA ARG A 149 3.35 17.15 12.44
C ARG A 149 3.40 15.66 12.13
N ALA A 150 3.67 15.26 10.89
CA ALA A 150 3.77 13.86 10.48
C ALA A 150 4.84 13.08 11.29
N CYS A 151 5.94 13.74 11.65
CA CYS A 151 7.01 13.16 12.46
C CYS A 151 6.96 13.57 13.95
N SER A 152 5.82 14.08 14.44
CA SER A 152 5.73 14.41 15.88
C SER A 152 5.49 13.17 16.74
N PRO A 153 6.14 13.06 17.90
CA PRO A 153 5.91 11.94 18.83
C PRO A 153 4.47 11.91 19.36
N GLU A 154 3.81 13.08 19.45
CA GLU A 154 2.43 13.20 19.94
C GLU A 154 1.43 12.62 18.96
N LEU A 155 1.65 12.83 17.65
CA LEU A 155 0.78 12.28 16.62
C LEU A 155 0.99 10.76 16.45
N ALA A 156 2.21 10.30 16.67
CA ALA A 156 2.60 8.88 16.55
C ALA A 156 2.11 8.24 15.24
N SER A 157 2.25 8.97 14.12
CA SER A 157 1.81 8.53 12.80
C SER A 157 2.46 7.22 12.40
N THR A 158 1.68 6.27 11.91
CA THR A 158 2.21 5.02 11.35
C THR A 158 3.10 5.27 10.13
N TYR A 159 2.79 6.29 9.32
CA TYR A 159 3.56 6.68 8.14
C TYR A 159 4.67 7.71 8.44
N ALA A 160 4.98 7.97 9.72
CA ALA A 160 6.08 8.85 10.10
C ALA A 160 7.43 8.44 9.48
N PHE A 161 7.64 7.14 9.19
CA PHE A 161 8.86 6.64 8.56
C PHE A 161 9.13 7.29 7.21
N LEU A 162 8.10 7.65 6.42
CA LEU A 162 8.26 8.37 5.16
C LEU A 162 8.92 9.76 5.34
N VAL A 163 8.81 10.35 6.53
CA VAL A 163 9.47 11.62 6.85
C VAL A 163 10.78 11.38 7.61
N ASN A 164 10.75 10.47 8.59
CA ASN A 164 11.88 10.17 9.47
C ASN A 164 13.10 9.64 8.76
N ASP A 165 12.92 8.88 7.69
CA ASP A 165 13.99 8.19 6.98
C ASP A 165 14.64 9.05 5.90
N TYR A 166 14.02 10.18 5.57
CA TYR A 166 14.48 11.04 4.48
C TYR A 166 14.83 12.47 4.90
N ILE A 167 14.13 13.05 5.87
CA ILE A 167 14.32 14.46 6.26
C ILE A 167 15.23 14.55 7.49
N LYS A 168 16.28 15.35 7.39
CA LYS A 168 17.26 15.58 8.45
C LYS A 168 16.58 16.13 9.72
N GLY A 169 16.87 15.53 10.87
CA GLY A 169 16.32 15.88 12.17
C GLY A 169 14.93 15.30 12.48
N ALA A 170 14.24 14.69 11.50
CA ALA A 170 12.89 14.18 11.72
C ALA A 170 12.87 12.94 12.62
N ARG A 171 13.81 12.01 12.46
CA ARG A 171 13.92 10.79 13.27
C ARG A 171 14.25 11.12 14.73
N GLU A 172 15.15 12.07 14.97
CA GLU A 172 15.51 12.54 16.30
C GLU A 172 14.32 13.19 17.00
N TYR A 173 13.54 13.99 16.28
CA TYR A 173 12.31 14.58 16.83
C TYR A 173 11.27 13.50 17.15
N PHE A 174 10.99 12.57 16.24
CA PHE A 174 10.04 11.47 16.44
C PHE A 174 10.40 10.59 17.65
N SER A 175 11.70 10.32 17.86
CA SER A 175 12.19 9.52 19.00
C SER A 175 12.31 10.29 20.31
N GLY A 176 12.02 11.60 20.31
CA GLY A 176 12.13 12.47 21.48
C GLY A 176 13.58 12.81 21.88
N THR A 177 14.56 12.56 20.99
CA THR A 177 15.98 12.92 21.20
C THR A 177 16.37 14.25 20.58
N GLY A 178 15.53 14.80 19.70
CA GLY A 178 15.64 16.11 19.07
C GLY A 178 14.39 16.96 19.30
N SER A 179 14.38 18.16 18.75
CA SER A 179 13.26 19.09 18.85
C SER A 179 12.56 19.29 17.48
N ARG A 180 11.34 19.81 17.50
CA ARG A 180 10.61 20.21 16.29
C ARG A 180 11.40 21.18 15.41
N ASP A 181 12.21 22.05 16.01
CA ASP A 181 12.98 23.07 15.29
C ASP A 181 14.21 22.49 14.58
N ASP A 182 14.66 21.29 14.99
CA ASP A 182 15.77 20.58 14.34
C ASP A 182 15.34 19.89 13.03
N VAL A 183 14.04 19.70 12.83
CA VAL A 183 13.51 19.13 11.57
C VAL A 183 13.73 20.11 10.43
N CYS A 184 14.54 19.68 9.44
CA CYS A 184 14.98 20.53 8.34
C CYS A 184 13.94 20.69 7.24
N VAL A 185 12.75 21.15 7.61
CA VAL A 185 11.69 21.67 6.75
C VAL A 185 11.40 23.08 7.18
N LYS A 186 11.62 24.08 6.33
CA LYS A 186 11.53 25.50 6.68
C LYS A 186 10.85 26.33 5.62
N ALA A 187 9.82 27.08 5.99
CA ALA A 187 9.29 28.17 5.21
C ALA A 187 10.26 29.36 5.30
N LEU A 188 11.00 29.64 4.22
CA LEU A 188 11.90 30.78 4.15
C LEU A 188 11.13 32.10 3.99
N ASP A 189 10.01 32.04 3.32
CA ASP A 189 8.97 33.06 3.20
C ASP A 189 7.62 32.35 2.94
N ASP A 190 6.54 33.11 2.70
CA ASP A 190 5.21 32.54 2.51
C ASP A 190 5.09 31.61 1.28
N TYR A 191 6.02 31.71 0.30
CA TYR A 191 5.97 30.97 -0.96
C TYR A 191 7.28 30.24 -1.29
N THR A 192 8.17 30.09 -0.31
CA THR A 192 9.43 29.35 -0.48
C THR A 192 9.58 28.35 0.65
N LEU A 193 9.52 27.06 0.30
CA LEU A 193 9.77 25.94 1.23
C LEU A 193 11.14 25.35 0.94
N GLN A 194 11.98 25.22 1.96
CA GLN A 194 13.26 24.53 1.87
C GLN A 194 13.26 23.26 2.71
N VAL A 195 13.81 22.19 2.15
CA VAL A 195 13.91 20.88 2.80
C VAL A 195 15.33 20.38 2.66
N GLU A 196 15.95 19.93 3.76
CA GLU A 196 17.25 19.25 3.74
C GLU A 196 17.05 17.77 4.03
N LEU A 197 17.56 16.92 3.12
CA LEU A 197 17.51 15.47 3.23
C LEU A 197 18.71 14.94 4.00
N ILE A 198 18.57 13.75 4.58
CA ILE A 198 19.65 13.00 5.25
C ILE A 198 20.75 12.64 4.24
N GLN A 199 20.33 12.30 3.00
CA GLN A 199 21.20 11.91 1.89
C GLN A 199 20.53 12.22 0.56
N PRO A 200 21.26 12.21 -0.58
CA PRO A 200 20.64 12.32 -1.90
C PRO A 200 19.55 11.27 -2.08
N THR A 201 18.39 11.67 -2.59
CA THR A 201 17.24 10.78 -2.80
C THR A 201 16.63 11.08 -4.17
N ALA A 202 16.97 10.28 -5.17
CA ALA A 202 16.57 10.48 -6.56
C ALA A 202 15.05 10.48 -6.76
N TYR A 203 14.34 9.76 -5.92
CA TYR A 203 12.87 9.60 -5.95
C TYR A 203 12.14 10.50 -4.94
N PHE A 204 12.80 11.54 -4.44
CA PHE A 204 12.18 12.42 -3.42
C PHE A 204 10.89 13.06 -3.92
N LEU A 205 10.77 13.41 -5.20
CA LEU A 205 9.53 13.95 -5.76
C LEU A 205 8.39 12.91 -5.73
N ASN A 206 8.71 11.63 -5.96
CA ASN A 206 7.72 10.56 -5.83
C ASN A 206 7.25 10.39 -4.37
N LEU A 207 8.17 10.50 -3.40
CA LEU A 207 7.81 10.49 -1.98
C LEU A 207 6.87 11.63 -1.61
N VAL A 208 7.19 12.85 -2.01
CA VAL A 208 6.39 14.04 -1.62
C VAL A 208 5.07 14.16 -2.40
N SER A 209 4.80 13.29 -3.36
CA SER A 209 3.47 13.15 -3.96
C SER A 209 2.51 12.31 -3.11
N PHE A 210 3.03 11.55 -2.14
CA PHE A 210 2.23 10.70 -1.28
C PHE A 210 1.43 11.52 -0.25
N PHE A 211 0.27 11.02 0.14
CA PHE A 211 -0.68 11.80 0.96
C PHE A 211 -0.10 12.28 2.30
N THR A 212 0.83 11.57 2.92
CA THR A 212 1.46 11.98 4.19
C THR A 212 2.15 13.35 4.08
N TYR A 213 2.62 13.72 2.89
CA TYR A 213 3.27 14.99 2.60
C TYR A 213 2.32 16.11 2.14
N MET A 214 1.01 15.85 2.06
CA MET A 214 0.02 16.89 1.75
C MET A 214 0.01 17.97 2.83
N PRO A 215 -0.26 19.24 2.47
CA PRO A 215 -0.29 20.33 3.43
C PRO A 215 -1.47 20.20 4.39
N CYS A 216 -1.33 20.77 5.57
CA CYS A 216 -2.38 20.85 6.57
C CYS A 216 -2.27 22.18 7.32
N ARG A 217 -3.40 22.81 7.61
CA ARG A 217 -3.45 24.05 8.38
C ARG A 217 -3.39 23.75 9.88
N GLU A 218 -2.52 24.49 10.57
CA GLU A 218 -2.36 24.37 12.02
C GLU A 218 -3.65 24.70 12.79
N ASP A 219 -4.33 25.80 12.41
CA ASP A 219 -5.58 26.23 13.05
C ASP A 219 -6.74 25.25 12.85
N VAL A 220 -6.66 24.36 11.84
CA VAL A 220 -7.62 23.30 11.58
C VAL A 220 -7.25 22.03 12.32
N ALA A 221 -6.03 21.51 12.11
CA ALA A 221 -5.60 20.22 12.67
C ALA A 221 -5.43 20.25 14.19
N SER A 222 -5.17 21.42 14.79
CA SER A 222 -5.09 21.59 16.23
C SER A 222 -6.44 21.62 16.94
N THR A 223 -7.57 21.60 16.22
CA THR A 223 -8.91 21.60 16.83
C THR A 223 -9.29 20.27 17.48
N GLY A 224 -8.50 19.22 17.29
CA GLY A 224 -8.70 17.90 17.90
C GLY A 224 -9.20 16.86 16.90
N GLU A 225 -9.60 15.70 17.40
CA GLU A 225 -10.04 14.57 16.56
C GLU A 225 -11.30 14.88 15.74
N GLY A 226 -11.40 14.29 14.54
CA GLY A 226 -12.58 14.30 13.68
C GLY A 226 -12.75 15.56 12.82
N TRP A 227 -11.80 16.50 12.84
CA TRP A 227 -11.85 17.67 11.95
C TRP A 227 -11.84 17.28 10.47
N ASP A 228 -11.15 16.21 10.14
CA ASP A 228 -10.94 15.68 8.81
C ASP A 228 -12.20 15.08 8.17
N LYS A 229 -13.17 14.68 8.98
CA LYS A 229 -14.46 14.11 8.56
C LYS A 229 -15.66 15.04 8.78
N ASP A 230 -15.46 16.17 9.40
CA ASP A 230 -16.48 17.21 9.59
C ASP A 230 -16.44 18.18 8.39
N PRO A 231 -17.46 18.19 7.50
CA PRO A 231 -17.49 19.09 6.35
C PRO A 231 -17.32 20.57 6.68
N ALA A 232 -17.70 20.98 7.91
CA ALA A 232 -17.57 22.35 8.37
C ALA A 232 -16.13 22.71 8.80
N LYS A 233 -15.29 21.71 9.07
CA LYS A 233 -13.92 21.88 9.56
C LYS A 233 -12.84 21.40 8.59
N CYS A 234 -13.18 20.43 7.72
CA CYS A 234 -12.25 19.88 6.75
C CYS A 234 -11.94 20.92 5.65
N ILE A 235 -10.96 21.78 5.93
CA ILE A 235 -10.48 22.79 4.99
C ILE A 235 -9.37 22.16 4.14
N SER A 236 -9.53 22.17 2.84
CA SER A 236 -8.68 21.48 1.88
C SER A 236 -8.25 22.41 0.74
N ASN A 237 -7.20 22.04 -0.01
CA ASN A 237 -6.63 22.88 -1.07
C ASN A 237 -6.66 22.22 -2.46
N GLY A 238 -7.30 21.06 -2.58
CA GLY A 238 -7.36 20.28 -3.81
C GLY A 238 -8.51 20.65 -4.75
N PRO A 239 -8.68 19.85 -5.84
CA PRO A 239 -9.71 20.09 -6.87
C PRO A 239 -11.14 20.00 -6.34
N PHE A 240 -11.36 19.26 -5.26
CA PHE A 240 -12.63 19.13 -4.58
C PHE A 240 -12.48 19.44 -3.09
N TYR A 241 -13.61 19.61 -2.39
CA TYR A 241 -13.69 19.73 -0.94
C TYR A 241 -14.74 18.78 -0.39
N LEU A 242 -14.62 18.38 0.87
CA LEU A 242 -15.59 17.52 1.55
C LEU A 242 -16.87 18.32 1.82
N ALA A 243 -17.93 18.03 1.09
CA ALA A 243 -19.24 18.71 1.24
C ALA A 243 -20.20 17.96 2.15
N GLU A 244 -20.09 16.60 2.18
CA GLU A 244 -20.91 15.75 3.05
C GLU A 244 -20.12 14.49 3.41
N TYR A 245 -20.26 14.04 4.64
CA TYR A 245 -19.81 12.74 5.11
C TYR A 245 -20.92 12.07 5.92
N LYS A 246 -21.36 10.92 5.46
CA LYS A 246 -22.37 10.11 6.12
C LYS A 246 -21.79 8.75 6.47
N ILE A 247 -21.55 8.55 7.76
CA ILE A 247 -20.95 7.33 8.32
C ILE A 247 -21.65 6.08 7.76
N GLY A 248 -20.87 5.10 7.31
CA GLY A 248 -21.34 3.82 6.78
C GLY A 248 -22.09 3.92 5.46
N SER A 249 -22.13 5.10 4.81
CA SER A 249 -22.91 5.32 3.59
C SER A 249 -22.06 5.93 2.48
N HIS A 250 -21.63 7.18 2.61
CA HIS A 250 -20.92 7.86 1.53
C HIS A 250 -20.19 9.14 1.96
N VAL A 251 -19.32 9.62 1.06
CA VAL A 251 -18.82 10.99 1.02
C VAL A 251 -19.36 11.70 -0.22
N LEU A 252 -19.59 13.00 -0.12
CA LEU A 252 -19.80 13.87 -1.26
C LEU A 252 -18.69 14.91 -1.35
N LEU A 253 -17.93 14.82 -2.41
CA LEU A 253 -16.90 15.79 -2.76
C LEU A 253 -17.47 16.74 -3.80
N LYS A 254 -17.42 18.06 -3.57
CA LYS A 254 -17.84 19.08 -4.53
C LYS A 254 -16.64 19.84 -5.07
N LYS A 255 -16.77 20.30 -6.31
CA LYS A 255 -15.74 21.13 -6.97
C LYS A 255 -15.34 22.30 -6.10
N ASN A 256 -14.03 22.50 -5.93
CA ASN A 256 -13.47 23.62 -5.20
C ASN A 256 -13.25 24.82 -6.14
N GLU A 257 -14.09 25.83 -6.02
CA GLU A 257 -13.99 27.07 -6.84
C GLU A 257 -12.77 27.94 -6.48
N ASN A 258 -12.08 27.64 -5.39
CA ASN A 258 -10.84 28.28 -4.98
C ASN A 258 -9.58 27.52 -5.45
N TYR A 259 -9.75 26.33 -6.05
CA TYR A 259 -8.62 25.54 -6.54
C TYR A 259 -7.90 26.28 -7.69
N TRP A 260 -6.58 26.32 -7.64
CA TRP A 260 -5.77 27.06 -8.62
C TRP A 260 -6.00 26.61 -10.07
N ASN A 261 -6.26 25.31 -10.28
CA ASN A 261 -6.48 24.70 -11.59
C ASN A 261 -7.97 24.36 -11.84
N LYS A 262 -8.89 25.08 -11.21
CA LYS A 262 -10.34 24.82 -11.26
C LYS A 262 -10.95 24.77 -12.66
N ASP A 263 -10.39 25.53 -13.61
CA ASP A 263 -10.92 25.61 -14.96
C ASP A 263 -10.74 24.29 -15.73
N ASN A 264 -9.79 23.45 -15.32
CA ASN A 264 -9.58 22.10 -15.85
C ASN A 264 -10.44 21.05 -15.15
N VAL A 265 -10.98 21.31 -13.95
CA VAL A 265 -11.91 20.40 -13.25
C VAL A 265 -13.30 20.51 -13.87
N LYS A 266 -13.75 19.45 -14.56
CA LYS A 266 -15.02 19.43 -15.30
C LYS A 266 -16.18 18.84 -14.50
N LEU A 267 -15.90 17.96 -13.53
CA LEU A 267 -16.92 17.39 -12.66
C LEU A 267 -17.45 18.44 -11.68
N ALA A 268 -18.76 18.49 -11.47
CA ALA A 268 -19.35 19.27 -10.38
C ALA A 268 -19.01 18.66 -9.01
N GLY A 269 -18.72 17.35 -8.98
CA GLY A 269 -18.27 16.62 -7.80
C GLY A 269 -18.23 15.11 -8.02
N VAL A 270 -17.90 14.41 -6.94
CA VAL A 270 -17.81 12.96 -6.86
C VAL A 270 -18.55 12.47 -5.63
N LYS A 271 -19.43 11.49 -5.79
CA LYS A 271 -20.07 10.77 -4.68
C LYS A 271 -19.36 9.42 -4.50
N GLY A 272 -18.65 9.28 -3.41
CA GLY A 272 -17.95 8.04 -3.05
C GLY A 272 -18.79 7.19 -2.12
N LEU A 273 -19.19 5.99 -2.52
CA LEU A 273 -20.03 5.07 -1.75
C LEU A 273 -19.18 4.11 -0.92
N PHE A 274 -19.67 3.68 0.25
CA PHE A 274 -19.03 2.69 1.13
C PHE A 274 -19.75 1.33 1.03
N ILE A 275 -19.83 0.76 -0.18
CA ILE A 275 -20.44 -0.55 -0.41
C ILE A 275 -19.34 -1.59 -0.36
N THR A 276 -19.30 -2.36 0.74
CA THR A 276 -18.27 -3.41 0.95
C THR A 276 -18.58 -4.71 0.23
N ASP A 277 -19.84 -4.99 -0.04
CA ASP A 277 -20.26 -6.18 -0.80
C ASP A 277 -20.02 -5.97 -2.30
N ALA A 278 -19.16 -6.81 -2.88
CA ALA A 278 -18.74 -6.70 -4.26
C ALA A 278 -19.90 -6.96 -5.25
N THR A 279 -20.82 -7.87 -4.91
CA THR A 279 -21.98 -8.20 -5.74
C THR A 279 -22.95 -7.02 -5.79
N THR A 280 -23.23 -6.39 -4.65
CA THR A 280 -24.06 -5.17 -4.58
C THR A 280 -23.42 -4.02 -5.39
N SER A 281 -22.10 -3.86 -5.33
CA SER A 281 -21.37 -2.86 -6.14
C SER A 281 -21.55 -3.11 -7.64
N LEU A 282 -21.40 -4.35 -8.09
CA LEU A 282 -21.58 -4.73 -9.50
C LEU A 282 -23.02 -4.54 -9.95
N GLN A 283 -24.00 -4.93 -9.15
CA GLN A 283 -25.43 -4.71 -9.44
C GLN A 283 -25.76 -3.23 -9.57
N GLY A 284 -25.19 -2.37 -8.71
CA GLY A 284 -25.34 -0.91 -8.82
C GLY A 284 -24.78 -0.34 -10.12
N TYR A 285 -23.66 -0.91 -10.62
CA TYR A 285 -23.15 -0.57 -11.94
C TYR A 285 -24.11 -1.05 -13.05
N GLU A 286 -24.54 -2.30 -13.03
CA GLU A 286 -25.46 -2.86 -14.03
C GLU A 286 -26.82 -2.12 -14.05
N ALA A 287 -27.27 -1.61 -12.91
CA ALA A 287 -28.45 -0.73 -12.79
C ALA A 287 -28.19 0.71 -13.28
N GLY A 288 -26.93 1.08 -13.57
CA GLY A 288 -26.54 2.41 -14.00
C GLY A 288 -26.48 3.45 -12.86
N GLU A 289 -26.47 3.01 -11.59
CA GLU A 289 -26.38 3.86 -10.41
C GLU A 289 -24.94 4.22 -10.06
N ILE A 290 -23.99 3.34 -10.39
CA ILE A 290 -22.56 3.48 -10.15
C ILE A 290 -21.82 3.57 -11.49
N GLN A 291 -20.90 4.52 -11.66
CA GLN A 291 -20.08 4.66 -12.86
C GLN A 291 -18.72 4.00 -12.72
N ILE A 292 -18.19 3.90 -11.51
CA ILE A 292 -16.92 3.24 -11.23
C ILE A 292 -17.13 2.27 -10.06
N THR A 293 -16.94 0.99 -10.30
CA THR A 293 -17.08 -0.03 -9.27
C THR A 293 -15.91 0.00 -8.27
N GLY A 294 -16.14 -0.55 -7.08
CA GLY A 294 -15.07 -0.96 -6.17
C GLY A 294 -14.52 -2.35 -6.55
N MET A 295 -14.25 -3.16 -5.53
CA MET A 295 -13.87 -4.57 -5.70
C MET A 295 -14.99 -5.33 -6.44
N LEU A 296 -14.60 -6.21 -7.35
CA LEU A 296 -15.53 -7.04 -8.13
C LEU A 296 -15.62 -8.45 -7.51
N PRO A 297 -16.76 -9.14 -7.63
CA PRO A 297 -16.88 -10.55 -7.26
C PRO A 297 -15.92 -11.40 -8.11
N GLY A 298 -15.09 -12.23 -7.47
CA GLY A 298 -14.07 -13.02 -8.18
C GLY A 298 -14.65 -13.93 -9.26
N GLU A 299 -15.83 -14.50 -8.99
CA GLU A 299 -16.56 -15.37 -9.93
C GLU A 299 -17.07 -14.63 -11.18
N GLU A 300 -17.31 -13.32 -11.08
CA GLU A 300 -17.78 -12.49 -12.20
C GLU A 300 -16.64 -11.96 -13.08
N ILE A 301 -15.42 -11.92 -12.57
CA ILE A 301 -14.27 -11.36 -13.31
C ILE A 301 -14.07 -12.04 -14.68
N PRO A 302 -14.13 -13.40 -14.83
CA PRO A 302 -13.99 -14.04 -16.14
C PRO A 302 -15.08 -13.65 -17.13
N ARG A 303 -16.32 -13.46 -16.66
CA ARG A 303 -17.43 -12.99 -17.51
C ARG A 303 -17.20 -11.54 -17.94
N LEU A 304 -16.90 -10.66 -16.99
CA LEU A 304 -16.67 -9.24 -17.26
C LEU A 304 -15.48 -9.04 -18.22
N LEU A 305 -14.39 -9.77 -18.03
CA LEU A 305 -13.22 -9.72 -18.90
C LEU A 305 -13.56 -10.13 -20.35
N ALA A 306 -14.47 -11.10 -20.54
CA ALA A 306 -14.85 -11.61 -21.85
C ALA A 306 -15.93 -10.78 -22.54
N GLU A 307 -16.85 -10.15 -21.80
CA GLU A 307 -18.10 -9.64 -22.33
C GLU A 307 -18.31 -8.13 -22.11
N ASP A 308 -17.73 -7.53 -21.07
CA ASP A 308 -17.97 -6.11 -20.75
C ASP A 308 -16.83 -5.23 -21.30
N PRO A 309 -17.08 -4.37 -22.30
CA PRO A 309 -16.06 -3.47 -22.85
C PRO A 309 -15.61 -2.39 -21.84
N ASN A 310 -16.33 -2.23 -20.75
CA ASN A 310 -16.02 -1.30 -19.66
C ASN A 310 -15.15 -1.93 -18.56
N PHE A 311 -14.92 -3.26 -18.64
CA PHE A 311 -14.02 -3.93 -17.71
C PHE A 311 -12.59 -3.52 -17.99
N THR A 312 -11.87 -3.12 -16.95
CA THR A 312 -10.45 -2.81 -17.02
C THR A 312 -9.66 -3.73 -16.07
N SER A 313 -8.52 -4.20 -16.57
CA SER A 313 -7.53 -4.93 -15.82
C SER A 313 -6.18 -4.24 -16.03
N GLU A 314 -5.73 -3.49 -15.07
CA GLU A 314 -4.52 -2.68 -15.17
C GLU A 314 -3.44 -3.24 -14.23
N PRO A 315 -2.17 -3.36 -14.66
CA PRO A 315 -1.07 -3.68 -13.77
C PRO A 315 -1.03 -2.69 -12.62
N SER A 316 -0.90 -3.20 -11.40
CA SER A 316 -0.57 -2.39 -10.23
C SER A 316 0.89 -2.65 -9.85
N LEU A 317 1.54 -1.66 -9.23
CA LEU A 317 2.94 -1.76 -8.82
C LEU A 317 3.07 -2.65 -7.58
N GLY A 318 2.74 -3.94 -7.72
CA GLY A 318 2.73 -4.87 -6.61
C GLY A 318 3.04 -6.31 -7.01
N LEU A 319 3.44 -7.09 -6.02
CA LEU A 319 3.83 -8.49 -6.16
C LEU A 319 3.24 -9.32 -5.03
N VAL A 320 2.74 -10.52 -5.37
CA VAL A 320 2.51 -11.61 -4.41
C VAL A 320 3.63 -12.61 -4.55
N TYR A 321 4.21 -13.01 -3.42
CA TYR A 321 5.39 -13.87 -3.39
C TYR A 321 5.39 -14.76 -2.15
N ILE A 322 6.22 -15.80 -2.16
CA ILE A 322 6.55 -16.54 -0.96
C ILE A 322 7.80 -15.92 -0.35
N ALA A 323 7.68 -15.47 0.90
CA ALA A 323 8.83 -15.08 1.71
C ALA A 323 9.38 -16.32 2.43
N TYR A 324 10.69 -16.49 2.34
CA TYR A 324 11.44 -17.52 3.06
C TYR A 324 12.05 -16.91 4.32
N ASN A 325 11.82 -17.51 5.48
CA ASN A 325 12.49 -17.07 6.69
C ASN A 325 13.93 -17.63 6.74
N MET A 326 14.94 -16.80 6.49
CA MET A 326 16.35 -17.21 6.44
C MET A 326 16.90 -17.64 7.80
N ASP A 327 16.23 -17.35 8.92
CA ASP A 327 16.56 -17.89 10.24
C ASP A 327 16.13 -19.35 10.40
N ALA A 328 15.25 -19.86 9.53
CA ALA A 328 14.80 -21.25 9.56
C ALA A 328 15.77 -22.15 8.76
N ASN A 329 16.41 -23.09 9.44
CA ASN A 329 17.47 -23.95 8.88
C ASN A 329 17.10 -24.64 7.56
N LEU A 330 15.82 -25.04 7.38
CA LEU A 330 15.40 -25.76 6.19
C LEU A 330 15.47 -24.90 4.93
N VAL A 331 14.95 -23.68 4.98
CA VAL A 331 14.86 -22.77 3.83
C VAL A 331 16.06 -21.82 3.74
N ASN A 332 17.00 -21.90 4.69
CA ASN A 332 18.30 -21.23 4.55
C ASN A 332 19.18 -21.89 3.47
N ASP A 333 18.94 -23.17 3.11
CA ASP A 333 19.57 -23.80 1.96
C ASP A 333 18.98 -23.27 0.65
N ILE A 334 19.81 -22.65 -0.18
CA ILE A 334 19.40 -22.09 -1.47
C ILE A 334 18.84 -23.16 -2.43
N ASN A 335 19.33 -24.41 -2.34
CA ASN A 335 18.83 -25.49 -3.18
C ASN A 335 17.37 -25.84 -2.81
N VAL A 336 17.02 -25.78 -1.53
CA VAL A 336 15.62 -25.92 -1.09
C VAL A 336 14.76 -24.82 -1.66
N ARG A 337 15.20 -23.54 -1.57
CA ARG A 337 14.42 -22.41 -2.10
C ARG A 337 14.22 -22.50 -3.61
N LYS A 338 15.29 -22.84 -4.35
CA LYS A 338 15.23 -23.05 -5.81
C LYS A 338 14.32 -24.21 -6.19
N ALA A 339 14.40 -25.33 -5.47
CA ALA A 339 13.52 -26.48 -5.70
C ALA A 339 12.04 -26.10 -5.51
N LEU A 340 11.72 -25.41 -4.40
CA LEU A 340 10.36 -24.95 -4.13
C LEU A 340 9.85 -23.99 -5.21
N SER A 341 10.69 -23.03 -5.65
CA SER A 341 10.31 -22.04 -6.66
C SER A 341 10.10 -22.63 -8.05
N LEU A 342 11.02 -23.50 -8.50
CA LEU A 342 10.97 -24.11 -9.85
C LEU A 342 9.84 -25.15 -9.99
N ALA A 343 9.35 -25.72 -8.87
CA ALA A 343 8.24 -26.66 -8.86
C ALA A 343 6.86 -25.99 -9.03
N ILE A 344 6.80 -24.66 -9.07
CA ILE A 344 5.54 -23.89 -9.16
C ILE A 344 5.22 -23.56 -10.61
N ASP A 345 4.01 -23.93 -11.05
CA ASP A 345 3.41 -23.43 -12.29
C ASP A 345 2.65 -22.11 -12.01
N ARG A 346 3.32 -20.98 -12.25
CA ARG A 346 2.78 -19.64 -12.03
C ARG A 346 1.66 -19.30 -13.00
N LYS A 347 1.80 -19.79 -14.24
CA LYS A 347 0.77 -19.58 -15.24
C LYS A 347 -0.54 -20.28 -14.88
N LEU A 348 -0.46 -21.50 -14.35
CA LEU A 348 -1.64 -22.21 -13.86
C LEU A 348 -2.31 -21.45 -12.71
N ILE A 349 -1.52 -20.86 -11.78
CA ILE A 349 -2.08 -20.02 -10.70
C ILE A 349 -2.84 -18.84 -11.30
N CYS A 350 -2.24 -18.11 -12.25
CA CYS A 350 -2.89 -16.95 -12.87
C CYS A 350 -4.14 -17.33 -13.69
N ASP A 351 -4.03 -18.36 -14.53
CA ASP A 351 -5.08 -18.71 -15.51
C ASP A 351 -6.23 -19.51 -14.91
N GLN A 352 -5.98 -20.33 -13.88
CA GLN A 352 -6.99 -21.28 -13.37
C GLN A 352 -7.43 -20.99 -11.93
N VAL A 353 -6.54 -20.43 -11.10
CA VAL A 353 -6.88 -20.10 -9.72
C VAL A 353 -7.40 -18.68 -9.64
N LEU A 354 -6.63 -17.69 -10.12
CA LEU A 354 -6.97 -16.28 -10.03
C LEU A 354 -8.00 -15.86 -11.07
N ARG A 355 -7.79 -16.23 -12.34
CA ARG A 355 -8.70 -16.00 -13.47
C ARG A 355 -9.10 -14.53 -13.64
N ASN A 356 -8.22 -13.62 -13.26
CA ASN A 356 -8.49 -12.19 -13.19
C ASN A 356 -7.59 -11.35 -14.12
N GLY A 357 -6.71 -12.00 -14.91
CA GLY A 357 -5.75 -11.35 -15.78
C GLY A 357 -4.41 -11.04 -15.11
N ALA A 358 -4.17 -11.53 -13.88
CA ALA A 358 -2.87 -11.39 -13.21
C ALA A 358 -1.75 -11.99 -14.07
N VAL A 359 -0.58 -11.36 -14.02
CA VAL A 359 0.59 -11.75 -14.82
C VAL A 359 1.56 -12.57 -13.97
N PRO A 360 2.00 -13.75 -14.42
CA PRO A 360 2.99 -14.55 -13.73
C PRO A 360 4.27 -13.75 -13.47
N ALA A 361 4.79 -13.78 -12.24
CA ALA A 361 5.95 -12.99 -11.87
C ALA A 361 7.26 -13.75 -12.06
N ALA A 362 8.29 -13.04 -12.50
CA ALA A 362 9.64 -13.56 -12.69
C ALA A 362 10.71 -12.86 -11.82
N ALA A 363 10.35 -11.77 -11.13
CA ALA A 363 11.26 -10.98 -10.30
C ALA A 363 10.49 -10.18 -9.25
N LEU A 364 11.22 -9.44 -8.41
CA LEU A 364 10.63 -8.59 -7.35
C LEU A 364 9.93 -7.37 -7.94
N VAL A 365 10.64 -6.60 -8.80
CA VAL A 365 10.13 -5.34 -9.32
C VAL A 365 9.10 -5.61 -10.41
N ALA A 366 7.89 -5.10 -10.22
CA ALA A 366 6.77 -5.30 -11.15
C ALA A 366 6.96 -4.50 -12.46
N PRO A 367 6.32 -4.92 -13.57
CA PRO A 367 6.17 -4.06 -14.74
C PRO A 367 5.49 -2.73 -14.38
N GLY A 368 5.89 -1.64 -15.05
CA GLY A 368 5.35 -0.30 -14.81
C GLY A 368 6.29 0.63 -14.04
N PHE A 369 7.21 0.12 -13.22
CA PHE A 369 8.28 0.92 -12.67
C PHE A 369 9.25 1.35 -13.77
N LYS A 370 9.51 2.66 -13.85
CA LYS A 370 10.36 3.24 -14.89
C LYS A 370 11.75 3.54 -14.35
N LEU A 371 12.76 3.29 -15.18
CA LEU A 371 14.12 3.75 -15.00
C LEU A 371 14.25 5.23 -15.40
N SER A 372 15.39 5.84 -15.15
CA SER A 372 15.68 7.23 -15.50
C SER A 372 15.58 7.51 -17.01
N THR A 373 15.72 6.49 -17.83
CA THR A 373 15.56 6.53 -19.30
C THR A 373 14.08 6.63 -19.73
N GLY A 374 13.12 6.40 -18.81
CA GLY A 374 11.70 6.25 -19.10
C GLY A 374 11.28 4.84 -19.53
N GLU A 375 12.23 3.93 -19.70
CA GLU A 375 11.96 2.52 -19.97
C GLU A 375 11.49 1.80 -18.71
N SER A 376 10.67 0.75 -18.87
CA SER A 376 10.29 -0.12 -17.75
C SER A 376 11.50 -0.90 -17.26
N MET A 377 11.71 -0.96 -15.93
CA MET A 377 12.73 -1.82 -15.34
C MET A 377 12.49 -3.29 -15.64
N ARG A 378 11.23 -3.69 -15.79
CA ARG A 378 10.81 -5.03 -16.18
C ARG A 378 10.24 -5.02 -17.60
N ALA A 379 10.96 -5.63 -18.54
CA ALA A 379 10.50 -5.76 -19.92
C ALA A 379 9.39 -6.81 -20.03
N MET A 380 8.44 -6.55 -20.94
CA MET A 380 7.41 -7.51 -21.37
C MET A 380 7.57 -7.77 -22.85
N ASP A 381 7.20 -8.98 -23.29
CA ASP A 381 7.15 -9.31 -24.72
C ASP A 381 5.90 -8.70 -25.39
N GLU A 382 5.78 -8.90 -26.70
CA GLU A 382 4.62 -8.43 -27.50
C GLU A 382 3.28 -9.08 -27.11
N TYR A 383 3.30 -10.14 -26.31
CA TYR A 383 2.12 -10.86 -25.82
C TYR A 383 1.78 -10.51 -24.36
N GLY A 384 2.54 -9.61 -23.74
CA GLY A 384 2.33 -9.21 -22.36
C GLY A 384 2.96 -10.17 -21.33
N ASN A 385 3.80 -11.11 -21.73
CA ASN A 385 4.53 -11.96 -20.82
C ASN A 385 5.78 -11.25 -20.31
N VAL A 386 6.09 -11.43 -19.04
CA VAL A 386 7.28 -10.86 -18.43
C VAL A 386 8.52 -11.61 -18.90
N MET A 387 9.50 -10.87 -19.39
CA MET A 387 10.84 -11.40 -19.68
C MET A 387 11.63 -11.53 -18.38
N THR A 388 12.36 -12.64 -18.24
CA THR A 388 13.16 -12.91 -17.04
C THR A 388 14.63 -13.11 -17.42
N GLU A 389 15.50 -12.61 -16.54
CA GLU A 389 16.95 -12.88 -16.57
C GLU A 389 17.34 -13.86 -15.45
N TYR A 390 16.38 -14.28 -14.60
CA TYR A 390 16.59 -15.12 -13.44
C TYR A 390 16.15 -16.56 -13.66
N GLU A 391 16.58 -17.44 -12.77
CA GLU A 391 16.22 -18.86 -12.78
C GLU A 391 14.77 -19.07 -12.29
N ILE A 392 13.83 -18.46 -12.98
CA ILE A 392 12.38 -18.54 -12.74
C ILE A 392 11.67 -18.63 -14.08
N ASN A 393 10.85 -19.66 -14.25
CA ASN A 393 9.98 -19.77 -15.41
C ASN A 393 8.58 -19.24 -15.07
N PRO A 394 8.14 -18.10 -15.62
CA PRO A 394 6.79 -17.59 -15.39
C PRO A 394 5.71 -18.43 -16.09
N ASN A 395 6.05 -19.22 -17.13
CA ASN A 395 5.11 -19.91 -18.00
C ASN A 395 4.85 -21.37 -17.63
N GLY A 396 5.47 -21.89 -16.56
CA GLY A 396 5.26 -23.26 -16.11
C GLY A 396 6.28 -23.72 -15.08
N ALA A 397 6.10 -24.92 -14.54
CA ALA A 397 7.04 -25.54 -13.60
C ALA A 397 8.22 -26.20 -14.35
N GLU A 398 9.43 -26.09 -13.77
CA GLU A 398 10.64 -26.81 -14.22
C GLU A 398 10.93 -27.99 -13.30
N VAL A 399 10.06 -29.01 -13.34
CA VAL A 399 10.01 -30.10 -12.36
C VAL A 399 11.30 -30.89 -12.23
N GLU A 400 11.94 -31.23 -13.36
CA GLU A 400 13.18 -32.01 -13.36
C GLU A 400 14.31 -31.24 -12.66
N LYS A 401 14.45 -29.96 -12.98
CA LYS A 401 15.45 -29.08 -12.37
C LYS A 401 15.15 -28.83 -10.89
N ALA A 402 13.87 -28.69 -10.54
CA ALA A 402 13.43 -28.59 -9.15
C ALA A 402 13.84 -29.82 -8.32
N ARG A 403 13.69 -31.04 -8.89
CA ARG A 403 14.12 -32.30 -8.27
C ARG A 403 15.65 -32.41 -8.14
N GLU A 404 16.39 -31.92 -9.13
CA GLU A 404 17.87 -31.88 -9.05
C GLU A 404 18.31 -31.02 -7.87
N TYR A 405 17.74 -29.82 -7.69
CA TYR A 405 18.05 -28.97 -6.54
C TYR A 405 17.63 -29.60 -5.23
N LEU A 406 16.45 -30.22 -5.16
CA LEU A 406 16.01 -30.90 -3.94
C LEU A 406 16.92 -32.07 -3.55
N ALA A 407 17.39 -32.82 -4.54
CA ALA A 407 18.36 -33.89 -4.33
C ALA A 407 19.73 -33.34 -3.87
N ALA A 408 20.19 -32.19 -4.43
CA ALA A 408 21.39 -31.52 -3.98
C ALA A 408 21.31 -31.02 -2.54
N ALA A 409 20.11 -30.68 -2.07
CA ALA A 409 19.82 -30.35 -0.67
C ALA A 409 19.76 -31.59 0.26
N GLY A 410 19.92 -32.80 -0.28
CA GLY A 410 19.89 -34.06 0.50
C GLY A 410 18.55 -34.77 0.55
N TYR A 411 17.55 -34.34 -0.24
CA TYR A 411 16.18 -34.88 -0.22
C TYR A 411 15.75 -35.41 -1.60
N PRO A 412 16.41 -36.41 -2.17
CA PRO A 412 16.06 -36.93 -3.49
C PRO A 412 14.61 -37.44 -3.49
N ASN A 413 13.81 -37.00 -4.47
CA ASN A 413 12.37 -37.29 -4.58
C ASN A 413 11.55 -36.90 -3.34
N GLY A 414 12.01 -35.99 -2.51
CA GLY A 414 11.38 -35.58 -1.25
C GLY A 414 11.58 -36.55 -0.09
N GLU A 415 12.41 -37.61 -0.26
CA GLU A 415 12.67 -38.57 0.79
C GLU A 415 13.35 -37.92 2.00
N GLY A 416 12.74 -38.05 3.18
CA GLY A 416 13.26 -37.44 4.42
C GLY A 416 13.04 -35.94 4.56
N PHE A 417 12.41 -35.29 3.59
CA PHE A 417 12.08 -33.86 3.70
C PHE A 417 11.06 -33.67 4.85
N PRO A 418 11.31 -32.76 5.81
CA PRO A 418 10.39 -32.50 6.90
C PRO A 418 9.09 -31.87 6.40
N GLU A 419 8.01 -32.01 7.17
CA GLU A 419 6.75 -31.33 6.90
C GLU A 419 7.00 -29.81 6.92
N LEU A 420 6.60 -29.12 5.85
CA LEU A 420 6.79 -27.67 5.66
C LEU A 420 5.51 -26.93 5.99
N ASP A 421 5.57 -25.99 6.92
CA ASP A 421 4.45 -25.10 7.23
C ASP A 421 4.40 -23.92 6.24
N LEU A 422 3.29 -23.76 5.51
CA LEU A 422 2.98 -22.59 4.68
C LEU A 422 1.99 -21.71 5.43
N LEU A 423 2.45 -20.57 5.90
CA LEU A 423 1.63 -19.58 6.58
C LEU A 423 0.97 -18.64 5.56
N TYR A 424 -0.26 -18.22 5.80
CA TYR A 424 -0.95 -17.18 5.06
C TYR A 424 -2.08 -16.59 5.89
N TYR A 425 -2.58 -15.41 5.49
CA TYR A 425 -3.78 -14.82 6.07
C TYR A 425 -4.93 -14.80 5.06
N GLU A 426 -6.16 -14.81 5.58
CA GLU A 426 -7.35 -14.83 4.73
C GLU A 426 -7.52 -13.49 4.00
N LYS A 427 -7.22 -13.49 2.70
CA LYS A 427 -7.37 -12.33 1.82
C LYS A 427 -7.51 -12.79 0.38
N GLY A 428 -8.57 -12.37 -0.29
CA GLY A 428 -8.79 -12.70 -1.70
C GLY A 428 -8.68 -14.20 -1.98
N SER A 429 -7.77 -14.60 -2.85
CA SER A 429 -7.56 -15.99 -3.25
C SER A 429 -6.42 -16.71 -2.50
N ASN A 430 -5.95 -16.18 -1.36
CA ASN A 430 -4.80 -16.78 -0.66
C ASN A 430 -5.01 -18.25 -0.30
N SER A 431 -6.21 -18.65 0.14
CA SER A 431 -6.52 -20.05 0.44
C SER A 431 -6.37 -20.95 -0.79
N GLN A 432 -6.95 -20.55 -1.93
CA GLN A 432 -6.88 -21.31 -3.18
C GLN A 432 -5.44 -21.38 -3.73
N ILE A 433 -4.67 -20.30 -3.57
CA ILE A 433 -3.25 -20.28 -3.93
C ILE A 433 -2.46 -21.24 -3.03
N ALA A 434 -2.69 -21.23 -1.72
CA ALA A 434 -2.02 -22.12 -0.79
C ALA A 434 -2.31 -23.59 -1.08
N GLU A 435 -3.55 -23.95 -1.40
CA GLU A 435 -3.96 -25.29 -1.82
C GLU A 435 -3.29 -25.70 -3.14
N ALA A 436 -3.23 -24.81 -4.13
CA ALA A 436 -2.54 -25.05 -5.39
C ALA A 436 -1.04 -25.30 -5.19
N LEU A 437 -0.38 -24.48 -4.38
CA LEU A 437 1.03 -24.65 -4.04
C LEU A 437 1.29 -25.98 -3.31
N GLN A 438 0.45 -26.33 -2.33
CA GLN A 438 0.52 -27.60 -1.62
C GLN A 438 0.45 -28.79 -2.59
N GLN A 439 -0.50 -28.74 -3.53
CA GLN A 439 -0.66 -29.78 -4.55
C GLN A 439 0.55 -29.87 -5.49
N MET A 440 1.01 -28.74 -6.01
CA MET A 440 2.18 -28.69 -6.90
C MET A 440 3.43 -29.26 -6.24
N TRP A 441 3.73 -28.88 -5.00
CA TRP A 441 4.88 -29.42 -4.29
C TRP A 441 4.74 -30.90 -3.95
N LYS A 442 3.52 -31.36 -3.68
CA LYS A 442 3.26 -32.80 -3.48
C LYS A 442 3.51 -33.61 -4.74
N GLU A 443 2.99 -33.15 -5.88
CA GLU A 443 3.11 -33.86 -7.16
C GLU A 443 4.52 -33.76 -7.77
N ASN A 444 5.10 -32.55 -7.73
CA ASN A 444 6.35 -32.29 -8.40
C ASN A 444 7.58 -32.69 -7.58
N LEU A 445 7.54 -32.59 -6.25
CA LEU A 445 8.66 -32.82 -5.35
C LEU A 445 8.47 -33.97 -4.36
N GLY A 446 7.24 -34.47 -4.19
CA GLY A 446 6.93 -35.51 -3.20
C GLY A 446 6.92 -35.01 -1.76
N ILE A 447 6.94 -33.72 -1.49
CA ILE A 447 6.98 -33.14 -0.15
C ILE A 447 5.59 -32.91 0.42
N ASN A 448 5.48 -32.91 1.75
CA ASN A 448 4.24 -32.58 2.45
C ASN A 448 4.29 -31.15 2.97
N VAL A 449 3.24 -30.40 2.70
CA VAL A 449 3.07 -29.03 3.16
C VAL A 449 1.83 -28.94 4.03
N LYS A 450 1.93 -28.28 5.17
CA LYS A 450 0.82 -27.99 6.07
C LYS A 450 0.40 -26.55 5.90
N LEU A 451 -0.87 -26.34 5.62
CA LEU A 451 -1.45 -25.00 5.49
C LEU A 451 -1.78 -24.43 6.87
N LYS A 452 -1.34 -23.21 7.13
CA LYS A 452 -1.59 -22.45 8.35
C LYS A 452 -2.22 -21.12 8.01
N VAL A 453 -3.48 -20.95 8.31
CA VAL A 453 -4.20 -19.68 8.13
C VAL A 453 -4.26 -18.94 9.46
N GLU A 454 -4.02 -17.64 9.42
CA GLU A 454 -4.17 -16.73 10.56
C GLU A 454 -5.00 -15.51 10.18
N GLU A 455 -5.64 -14.88 11.17
CA GLU A 455 -6.24 -13.56 11.01
C GLU A 455 -5.11 -12.52 10.86
N PHE A 456 -5.34 -11.44 10.10
CA PHE A 456 -4.30 -10.51 9.68
C PHE A 456 -3.45 -9.94 10.83
N ALA A 457 -4.06 -9.53 11.96
CA ALA A 457 -3.30 -8.97 13.07
C ALA A 457 -2.40 -10.03 13.75
N THR A 458 -2.86 -11.26 13.85
CA THR A 458 -2.07 -12.40 14.34
C THR A 458 -0.94 -12.73 13.36
N TYR A 459 -1.27 -12.82 12.08
CA TYR A 459 -0.31 -13.05 11.00
C TYR A 459 0.83 -12.03 11.02
N ALA A 460 0.50 -10.73 11.09
CA ALA A 460 1.50 -9.67 11.17
C ALA A 460 2.44 -9.85 12.38
N ASN A 461 1.90 -10.21 13.54
CA ASN A 461 2.71 -10.50 14.73
C ASN A 461 3.59 -11.75 14.55
N THR A 462 3.09 -12.79 13.89
CA THR A 462 3.83 -14.02 13.58
C THR A 462 5.01 -13.73 12.66
N ILE A 463 4.79 -12.91 11.59
CA ILE A 463 5.86 -12.46 10.68
C ILE A 463 6.90 -11.63 11.44
N ASN A 464 6.46 -10.60 12.16
CA ASN A 464 7.35 -9.69 12.89
C ASN A 464 8.22 -10.43 13.95
N SER A 465 7.67 -11.46 14.59
CA SER A 465 8.40 -12.30 15.53
C SER A 465 9.28 -13.36 14.88
N GLY A 466 9.13 -13.62 13.57
CA GLY A 466 9.88 -14.65 12.84
C GLY A 466 9.44 -16.08 13.13
N ASN A 467 8.23 -16.29 13.62
CA ASN A 467 7.71 -17.61 13.98
C ASN A 467 7.06 -18.34 12.78
N PHE A 468 7.71 -18.33 11.64
CA PHE A 468 7.25 -19.00 10.42
C PHE A 468 8.43 -19.64 9.68
N THR A 469 8.16 -20.54 8.73
CA THR A 469 9.17 -21.10 7.83
C THR A 469 9.05 -20.48 6.45
N ILE A 470 7.87 -20.55 5.82
CA ILE A 470 7.53 -19.84 4.60
C ILE A 470 6.14 -19.22 4.71
N THR A 471 5.92 -18.14 3.99
CA THR A 471 4.63 -17.45 3.99
C THR A 471 4.27 -16.89 2.64
N ILE A 472 2.96 -16.85 2.31
CA ILE A 472 2.45 -16.05 1.21
C ILE A 472 2.37 -14.61 1.70
N TYR A 473 3.06 -13.71 1.00
CA TYR A 473 3.12 -12.29 1.32
C TYR A 473 2.79 -11.45 0.08
N ASP A 474 2.30 -10.26 0.29
CA ASP A 474 2.05 -9.31 -0.79
C ASP A 474 2.57 -7.91 -0.43
N TRP A 475 3.06 -7.21 -1.44
CA TRP A 475 3.46 -5.83 -1.29
C TRP A 475 3.01 -5.00 -2.50
N GLY A 476 2.41 -3.86 -2.24
CA GLY A 476 2.13 -2.83 -3.23
C GLY A 476 3.01 -1.61 -2.97
N ALA A 477 3.46 -0.96 -4.02
CA ALA A 477 4.35 0.19 -3.88
C ALA A 477 3.65 1.37 -3.19
N ASP A 478 4.34 1.98 -2.24
CA ASP A 478 3.90 3.23 -1.59
C ASP A 478 4.13 4.45 -2.50
N TYR A 479 5.15 4.39 -3.36
CA TYR A 479 5.48 5.43 -4.33
C TYR A 479 6.03 4.80 -5.61
N ASN A 480 5.89 5.54 -6.72
CA ASN A 480 6.24 5.04 -8.06
C ASN A 480 7.75 5.13 -8.33
N ASP A 481 8.51 4.30 -7.62
CA ASP A 481 9.95 4.11 -7.84
C ASP A 481 10.34 2.68 -7.42
N PRO A 482 11.26 1.98 -8.14
CA PRO A 482 11.72 0.64 -7.79
C PRO A 482 12.20 0.48 -6.34
N MET A 483 12.71 1.54 -5.72
CA MET A 483 13.12 1.53 -4.31
C MET A 483 11.98 1.20 -3.36
N SER A 484 10.71 1.47 -3.72
CA SER A 484 9.55 1.07 -2.91
C SER A 484 9.43 -0.45 -2.76
N MET A 485 9.96 -1.22 -3.69
CA MET A 485 10.04 -2.68 -3.63
C MET A 485 11.39 -3.14 -3.06
N LEU A 486 12.48 -2.59 -3.60
CA LEU A 486 13.82 -3.04 -3.27
C LEU A 486 14.22 -2.71 -1.83
N SER A 487 13.88 -1.55 -1.29
CA SER A 487 14.26 -1.19 0.08
C SER A 487 13.70 -2.12 1.17
N LEU A 488 12.66 -2.89 0.87
CA LEU A 488 12.05 -3.85 1.81
C LEU A 488 13.04 -4.87 2.34
N PHE A 489 13.95 -5.35 1.49
CA PHE A 489 14.88 -6.44 1.81
C PHE A 489 16.26 -5.95 2.25
N SER A 490 16.44 -4.63 2.38
CA SER A 490 17.65 -4.09 2.97
C SER A 490 17.77 -4.44 4.45
N ALA A 491 18.97 -4.41 5.00
CA ALA A 491 19.22 -4.73 6.41
C ALA A 491 18.39 -3.87 7.38
N THR A 492 18.02 -2.66 6.99
CA THR A 492 17.20 -1.72 7.79
C THR A 492 15.75 -1.63 7.32
N GLY A 493 15.38 -2.36 6.26
CA GLY A 493 14.01 -2.43 5.74
C GLY A 493 13.12 -3.33 6.59
N MET A 494 11.87 -3.51 6.16
CA MET A 494 10.91 -4.41 6.83
C MET A 494 11.37 -5.87 6.81
N ASN A 495 11.95 -6.31 5.71
CA ASN A 495 12.70 -7.55 5.51
C ASN A 495 12.06 -8.79 6.13
N ASP A 496 10.87 -9.16 5.64
CA ASP A 496 10.13 -10.34 6.11
C ASP A 496 10.91 -11.64 5.94
N SER A 497 11.83 -11.71 4.98
CA SER A 497 12.72 -12.86 4.76
C SER A 497 13.87 -12.96 5.78
N ARG A 498 14.06 -11.99 6.64
CA ARG A 498 15.16 -11.95 7.63
C ARG A 498 16.56 -12.14 7.04
N TRP A 499 16.71 -11.74 5.80
CA TRP A 499 17.96 -11.80 5.05
C TRP A 499 18.79 -10.56 5.33
N ARG A 500 19.69 -10.59 6.33
CA ARG A 500 20.35 -9.42 6.94
C ARG A 500 21.84 -9.60 7.07
N TYR A 501 22.56 -8.46 7.02
CA TYR A 501 23.99 -8.37 7.29
C TYR A 501 24.28 -7.39 8.43
N LYS A 502 25.07 -7.81 9.42
CA LYS A 502 25.23 -7.11 10.72
C LYS A 502 26.02 -5.80 10.65
N GLU A 503 26.77 -5.54 9.58
CA GLU A 503 27.66 -4.37 9.48
C GLU A 503 26.90 -3.04 9.47
N TYR A 504 25.61 -3.07 9.15
CA TYR A 504 24.78 -1.87 9.03
C TYR A 504 24.08 -1.49 10.35
N ALA A 505 23.99 -0.18 10.60
CA ALA A 505 23.31 0.34 11.78
C ALA A 505 21.81 -0.03 11.75
N GLY A 506 21.28 -0.45 12.91
CA GLY A 506 19.87 -0.82 13.06
C GLY A 506 19.57 -2.31 12.92
N VAL A 507 20.53 -3.12 12.44
CA VAL A 507 20.37 -4.59 12.43
C VAL A 507 20.41 -5.12 13.86
N PRO A 508 19.42 -5.91 14.31
CA PRO A 508 19.41 -6.47 15.67
C PRO A 508 20.63 -7.36 15.95
N ASP A 509 21.12 -7.33 17.18
CA ASP A 509 22.30 -8.11 17.58
C ASP A 509 22.11 -9.63 17.54
N ASP A 510 20.87 -10.10 17.60
CA ASP A 510 20.47 -11.52 17.58
C ASP A 510 20.15 -12.03 16.15
N THR A 511 20.37 -11.20 15.13
CA THR A 511 20.08 -11.56 13.73
C THR A 511 21.08 -12.57 13.19
N THR A 512 20.59 -13.59 12.51
CA THR A 512 21.40 -14.50 11.69
C THR A 512 22.04 -13.72 10.56
N LEU A 513 23.35 -13.93 10.36
CA LEU A 513 24.11 -13.20 9.34
C LEU A 513 24.06 -13.93 8.00
N ASN A 514 23.70 -13.20 6.97
CA ASN A 514 23.74 -13.65 5.58
C ASN A 514 24.76 -12.79 4.82
N PRO A 515 26.04 -13.21 4.71
CA PRO A 515 27.09 -12.43 4.06
C PRO A 515 26.76 -12.03 2.62
N GLU A 516 25.97 -12.83 1.93
CA GLU A 516 25.46 -12.58 0.59
C GLU A 516 24.48 -11.39 0.50
N ASN A 517 23.97 -10.89 1.62
CA ASN A 517 23.15 -9.68 1.65
C ASN A 517 23.99 -8.41 1.48
N LYS A 518 25.28 -8.43 1.84
CA LYS A 518 26.11 -7.21 1.79
C LYS A 518 26.13 -6.55 0.42
N PRO A 519 26.35 -7.24 -0.71
CA PRO A 519 26.29 -6.61 -2.03
C PRO A 519 24.93 -5.98 -2.33
N TYR A 520 23.85 -6.55 -1.81
CA TYR A 520 22.50 -5.99 -1.93
C TYR A 520 22.39 -4.65 -1.22
N ASP A 521 22.77 -4.61 0.05
CA ASP A 521 22.73 -3.38 0.84
C ASP A 521 23.63 -2.29 0.27
N ASP A 522 24.84 -2.67 -0.20
CA ASP A 522 25.75 -1.75 -0.88
C ASP A 522 25.08 -1.14 -2.13
N ALA A 523 24.41 -1.96 -2.95
CA ALA A 523 23.69 -1.49 -4.13
C ALA A 523 22.50 -0.59 -3.77
N ILE A 524 21.71 -0.92 -2.75
CA ILE A 524 20.61 -0.07 -2.23
C ILE A 524 21.15 1.30 -1.77
N ILE A 525 22.26 1.30 -1.01
CA ILE A 525 22.91 2.53 -0.55
C ILE A 525 23.40 3.37 -1.74
N MET A 526 23.99 2.75 -2.74
CA MET A 526 24.45 3.47 -3.93
C MET A 526 23.29 3.97 -4.78
N ALA A 527 22.22 3.18 -4.96
CA ALA A 527 21.01 3.59 -5.65
C ALA A 527 20.33 4.78 -4.97
N SER A 528 20.44 4.93 -3.64
CA SER A 528 19.90 6.09 -2.94
C SER A 528 20.76 7.36 -3.09
N LYS A 529 22.06 7.23 -3.38
CA LYS A 529 23.01 8.34 -3.47
C LYS A 529 23.32 8.81 -4.87
N THR A 530 22.98 8.02 -5.89
CA THR A 530 23.26 8.30 -7.31
C THR A 530 22.00 8.70 -8.07
N MET A 531 22.16 9.20 -9.28
CA MET A 531 21.11 9.70 -10.15
C MET A 531 21.25 9.13 -11.57
N GLY A 532 20.18 9.18 -12.35
CA GLY A 532 20.18 8.80 -13.76
C GLY A 532 20.58 7.33 -13.98
N THR A 533 21.26 7.06 -15.09
CA THR A 533 21.61 5.69 -15.50
C THR A 533 22.60 4.99 -14.57
N GLU A 534 23.40 5.74 -13.81
CA GLU A 534 24.26 5.16 -12.77
C GLU A 534 23.40 4.53 -11.67
N ARG A 535 22.37 5.25 -11.20
CA ARG A 535 21.38 4.74 -10.25
C ARG A 535 20.67 3.51 -10.80
N ASP A 536 20.23 3.57 -12.07
CA ASP A 536 19.53 2.46 -12.71
C ASP A 536 20.38 1.17 -12.68
N GLY A 537 21.70 1.29 -12.84
CA GLY A 537 22.63 0.18 -12.69
C GLY A 537 22.59 -0.45 -11.29
N TYR A 538 22.61 0.37 -10.23
CA TYR A 538 22.53 -0.13 -8.85
C TYR A 538 21.18 -0.72 -8.49
N LEU A 539 20.06 -0.18 -9.00
CA LEU A 539 18.74 -0.78 -8.82
C LEU A 539 18.68 -2.20 -9.41
N LYS A 540 19.24 -2.36 -10.61
CA LYS A 540 19.32 -3.66 -11.28
C LYS A 540 20.26 -4.61 -10.52
N GLU A 541 21.42 -4.14 -10.09
CA GLU A 541 22.37 -4.92 -9.29
C GLU A 541 21.73 -5.44 -7.99
N ALA A 542 20.96 -4.58 -7.28
CA ALA A 542 20.24 -4.99 -6.09
C ALA A 542 19.25 -6.13 -6.40
N GLU A 543 18.42 -5.97 -7.43
CA GLU A 543 17.47 -7.02 -7.81
C GLU A 543 18.18 -8.31 -8.21
N ASP A 544 19.30 -8.22 -8.98
CA ASP A 544 20.10 -9.37 -9.39
C ASP A 544 20.63 -10.14 -8.18
N VAL A 545 21.15 -9.45 -7.17
CA VAL A 545 21.65 -10.11 -5.95
C VAL A 545 20.52 -10.80 -5.21
N LEU A 546 19.36 -10.14 -5.02
CA LEU A 546 18.21 -10.70 -4.34
C LEU A 546 17.67 -11.94 -5.04
N MET A 547 17.46 -11.85 -6.35
CA MET A 547 16.84 -12.91 -7.14
C MET A 547 17.77 -14.11 -7.34
N ASN A 548 19.08 -13.88 -7.56
CA ASN A 548 20.06 -14.96 -7.69
C ASN A 548 20.23 -15.75 -6.38
N ASN A 549 20.03 -15.10 -5.23
CA ASN A 549 20.01 -15.76 -3.93
C ASN A 549 18.63 -16.36 -3.59
N MET A 550 17.63 -16.23 -4.48
CA MET A 550 16.26 -16.74 -4.27
C MET A 550 15.71 -16.36 -2.88
N VAL A 551 15.88 -15.10 -2.50
CA VAL A 551 15.44 -14.58 -1.18
C VAL A 551 13.93 -14.63 -1.05
N ILE A 552 13.24 -14.47 -2.16
CA ILE A 552 11.79 -14.64 -2.30
C ILE A 552 11.48 -15.57 -3.48
N CYS A 553 10.26 -16.07 -3.51
CA CYS A 553 9.71 -16.76 -4.69
C CYS A 553 8.54 -15.95 -5.23
N PRO A 554 8.75 -15.13 -6.29
CA PRO A 554 7.67 -14.41 -6.95
C PRO A 554 6.60 -15.36 -7.47
N LEU A 555 5.32 -15.00 -7.29
CA LEU A 555 4.18 -15.77 -7.79
C LEU A 555 3.51 -15.07 -8.96
N TYR A 556 2.96 -13.88 -8.71
CA TYR A 556 2.31 -13.08 -9.74
C TYR A 556 2.35 -11.58 -9.39
N TYR A 557 2.34 -10.75 -10.42
CA TYR A 557 2.17 -9.32 -10.26
C TYR A 557 0.70 -8.99 -10.06
N THR A 558 0.45 -8.09 -9.12
CA THR A 558 -0.91 -7.66 -8.81
C THR A 558 -1.50 -6.83 -9.93
N ILE A 559 -2.81 -6.92 -10.08
CA ILE A 559 -3.59 -6.12 -11.01
C ILE A 559 -4.73 -5.44 -10.27
N SER A 560 -5.19 -4.35 -10.82
CA SER A 560 -6.40 -3.68 -10.38
C SER A 560 -7.52 -3.93 -11.40
N THR A 561 -8.59 -4.57 -10.96
CA THR A 561 -9.77 -4.85 -11.79
C THR A 561 -10.93 -3.99 -11.34
N GLN A 562 -11.59 -3.34 -12.28
CA GLN A 562 -12.80 -2.55 -12.07
C GLN A 562 -13.64 -2.48 -13.32
N VAL A 563 -14.86 -2.02 -13.19
CA VAL A 563 -15.68 -1.60 -14.34
C VAL A 563 -15.86 -0.09 -14.28
N VAL A 564 -15.57 0.59 -15.40
CA VAL A 564 -15.72 2.04 -15.59
C VAL A 564 -16.70 2.28 -16.72
N ASP A 565 -17.84 2.88 -16.45
CA ASP A 565 -18.87 3.17 -17.46
C ASP A 565 -18.38 4.23 -18.45
N HIS A 566 -17.62 3.81 -19.43
CA HIS A 566 -17.05 4.67 -20.47
C HIS A 566 -18.10 5.31 -21.39
N SER A 567 -19.36 4.88 -21.32
CA SER A 567 -20.46 5.56 -22.02
C SER A 567 -20.89 6.86 -21.32
N ARG A 568 -20.64 6.97 -20.01
CA ARG A 568 -21.05 8.10 -19.17
C ARG A 568 -19.89 8.87 -18.55
N VAL A 569 -18.69 8.28 -18.48
CA VAL A 569 -17.52 8.87 -17.84
C VAL A 569 -16.29 8.71 -18.74
N SER A 570 -15.52 9.79 -18.87
CA SER A 570 -14.20 9.77 -19.49
C SER A 570 -13.16 10.33 -18.53
N GLY A 571 -11.99 9.69 -18.45
CA GLY A 571 -10.89 10.11 -17.61
C GLY A 571 -9.64 9.27 -17.86
N PRO A 572 -8.49 9.68 -17.30
CA PRO A 572 -7.20 9.06 -17.56
C PRO A 572 -6.99 7.69 -16.87
N GLY A 573 -7.91 7.28 -15.98
CA GLY A 573 -7.72 6.08 -15.16
C GLY A 573 -7.09 6.40 -13.81
N ARG A 574 -6.42 5.39 -13.23
CA ARG A 574 -5.70 5.49 -11.96
C ARG A 574 -4.26 5.88 -12.17
N THR A 575 -3.67 6.52 -11.16
CA THR A 575 -2.21 6.68 -11.12
C THR A 575 -1.52 5.32 -10.94
N PRO A 576 -0.22 5.21 -11.23
CA PRO A 576 0.52 3.94 -11.07
C PRO A 576 0.42 3.33 -9.66
N ILE A 577 0.30 4.16 -8.61
CA ILE A 577 0.08 3.72 -7.23
C ILE A 577 -1.40 3.47 -6.89
N GLY A 578 -2.29 3.50 -7.89
CA GLY A 578 -3.69 3.12 -7.76
C GLY A 578 -4.65 4.22 -7.29
N MET A 579 -4.25 5.50 -7.28
CA MET A 579 -5.12 6.61 -6.88
C MET A 579 -5.98 7.09 -8.05
N TRP A 580 -7.24 7.41 -7.77
CA TRP A 580 -8.13 8.07 -8.73
C TRP A 580 -7.88 9.57 -8.75
N ASP A 581 -7.47 10.13 -9.90
CA ASP A 581 -7.38 11.58 -10.09
C ASP A 581 -8.63 12.11 -10.81
N PHE A 582 -9.68 12.36 -10.07
CA PHE A 582 -10.95 12.84 -10.61
C PHE A 582 -10.89 14.27 -11.16
N ARG A 583 -9.80 14.99 -10.95
CA ARG A 583 -9.54 16.32 -11.53
C ARG A 583 -9.70 16.33 -13.05
N ASN A 584 -9.25 15.24 -13.70
CA ASN A 584 -9.20 15.11 -15.16
C ASN A 584 -10.36 14.28 -15.73
N PHE A 585 -11.40 14.00 -14.93
CA PHE A 585 -12.59 13.26 -15.37
C PHE A 585 -13.68 14.20 -15.88
N THR A 586 -14.50 13.68 -16.80
CA THR A 586 -15.67 14.38 -17.34
C THR A 586 -16.85 13.44 -17.43
N MET A 587 -18.07 13.98 -17.21
CA MET A 587 -19.29 13.25 -17.57
C MET A 587 -19.54 13.37 -19.07
N ILE A 588 -19.90 12.24 -19.73
CA ILE A 588 -20.23 12.17 -21.14
C ILE A 588 -21.75 12.14 -21.29
N GLY A 589 -22.29 12.91 -22.20
CA GLY A 589 -23.65 12.76 -22.71
C GLY A 589 -24.78 13.14 -21.74
N LYS A 590 -24.95 14.42 -21.52
CA LYS A 590 -26.25 15.02 -21.29
C LYS A 590 -26.51 16.14 -22.28
#